data_4e6e7d7fbc4dd829a10601682b7eb83a
#
_entry.id   4e6e7d7fbc4dd829a10601682b7eb83a
#
_cell.length_a   1.000
_cell.length_b   1.000
_cell.length_c   1.000
_cell.angle_alpha   90.00
_cell.angle_beta   90.00
_cell.angle_gamma   90.00
#
_symmetry.space_group_name_H-M   'P 1'
#
loop_
_entity.id
_entity.type
_entity.pdbx_description
1 polymer ?
#
loop_
_entity_poly.entity_id
_entity_poly.type
_entity_poly.pdbx_seq_one_letter_code
_entity_poly.pdbx_strand_id
1 'polypeptide(L)'
;MGLFTSDRDAAAGDGRTRWVFSVGFAPSQSTGEEPEFTSRNTLCLLNTGQREACVQLMIYYEDAAPVGPYEIPVAAQRVKHQRINDLIDPAAVFLDTPYGLVVSSDEPIIAQLYYLDSRNGHLAVSHINPAPM
;
A
#
# COMPACT_ATOMS: atom_id res chain seq x y z
N MET A 1 27.84 4.33 5.83
CA MET A 1 27.36 4.80 7.05
C MET A 1 27.02 6.28 7.03
N GLY A 2 26.27 6.72 7.93
CA GLY A 2 25.68 8.04 7.91
C GLY A 2 26.41 9.12 8.69
N LEU A 3 27.69 8.91 9.01
CA LEU A 3 28.41 9.86 9.86
C LEU A 3 28.52 11.25 9.27
N PHE A 4 28.52 11.35 7.96
CA PHE A 4 28.76 12.60 7.27
C PHE A 4 27.55 13.09 6.47
N THR A 5 26.37 12.55 6.75
CA THR A 5 25.17 13.05 6.09
C THR A 5 24.86 14.46 6.58
N SER A 6 24.32 15.30 5.70
CA SER A 6 23.82 16.61 6.09
C SER A 6 22.58 16.46 6.96
N ASP A 7 22.18 17.51 7.66
CA ASP A 7 20.96 17.51 8.46
C ASP A 7 19.74 17.15 7.62
N ARG A 8 19.69 17.60 6.37
CA ARG A 8 18.59 17.27 5.47
C ARG A 8 18.57 15.80 5.15
N ASP A 9 19.72 15.18 4.85
CA ASP A 9 19.80 13.75 4.57
C ASP A 9 19.50 12.93 5.82
N ALA A 10 19.95 13.38 6.98
CA ALA A 10 19.67 12.71 8.25
C ALA A 10 18.17 12.71 8.60
N ALA A 11 17.42 13.70 8.13
CA ALA A 11 15.97 13.78 8.37
C ALA A 11 15.17 12.91 7.41
N ALA A 12 15.73 12.59 6.23
CA ALA A 12 15.03 11.80 5.22
C ALA A 12 15.01 10.32 5.61
N GLY A 13 13.94 9.64 5.26
CA GLY A 13 13.80 8.21 5.47
C GLY A 13 14.41 7.39 4.34
N ASP A 14 14.33 6.09 4.53
CA ASP A 14 14.73 5.12 3.52
C ASP A 14 13.62 4.98 2.48
N GLY A 15 13.97 4.49 1.29
CA GLY A 15 13.03 4.18 0.24
C GLY A 15 12.95 5.25 -0.83
N ARG A 16 11.75 5.39 -1.39
CA ARG A 16 11.49 6.30 -2.52
C ARG A 16 10.18 7.02 -2.30
N THR A 17 9.95 8.05 -3.13
CA THR A 17 8.71 8.82 -3.09
C THR A 17 7.65 8.30 -4.07
N ARG A 18 7.97 7.28 -4.85
CA ARG A 18 7.02 6.71 -5.81
C ARG A 18 7.23 5.20 -5.95
N TRP A 19 6.13 4.46 -5.85
CA TRP A 19 6.10 3.00 -5.97
C TRP A 19 4.94 2.60 -6.88
N VAL A 20 5.14 1.56 -7.69
CA VAL A 20 4.13 1.07 -8.62
C VAL A 20 3.94 -0.42 -8.42
N PHE A 21 2.69 -0.83 -8.26
CA PHE A 21 2.29 -2.24 -8.17
C PHE A 21 1.32 -2.53 -9.31
N SER A 22 1.65 -3.48 -10.17
CA SER A 22 0.80 -3.81 -11.30
C SER A 22 -0.13 -4.98 -11.04
N VAL A 23 -0.07 -5.59 -9.85
CA VAL A 23 -0.87 -6.77 -9.50
C VAL A 23 -1.62 -6.52 -8.22
N GLY A 24 -2.95 -6.58 -8.28
CA GLY A 24 -3.80 -6.45 -7.11
C GLY A 24 -5.18 -7.01 -7.42
N PHE A 25 -5.85 -7.53 -6.39
CA PHE A 25 -7.18 -8.10 -6.54
C PHE A 25 -7.83 -8.20 -5.15
N ALA A 26 -9.04 -7.67 -5.02
CA ALA A 26 -9.79 -7.70 -3.76
C ALA A 26 -11.01 -8.61 -3.94
N PRO A 27 -10.92 -9.91 -3.58
CA PRO A 27 -12.05 -10.82 -3.75
C PRO A 27 -13.20 -10.48 -2.80
N SER A 28 -14.44 -10.66 -3.27
CA SER A 28 -15.62 -10.47 -2.45
C SER A 28 -15.91 -11.68 -1.54
N GLN A 29 -15.38 -12.85 -1.90
CA GLN A 29 -15.62 -14.09 -1.15
C GLN A 29 -14.46 -14.38 -0.22
N SER A 30 -14.80 -14.90 0.95
CA SER A 30 -13.84 -15.26 1.97
C SER A 30 -14.43 -16.32 2.88
N THR A 31 -13.63 -17.29 3.32
CA THR A 31 -14.08 -18.37 4.20
C THR A 31 -13.41 -18.33 5.57
N GLY A 32 -12.49 -17.42 5.81
CA GLY A 32 -11.80 -17.31 7.08
C GLY A 32 -12.57 -16.44 8.08
N GLU A 33 -12.12 -16.46 9.34
CA GLU A 33 -12.69 -15.61 10.38
C GLU A 33 -12.34 -14.14 10.15
N GLU A 34 -13.31 -13.27 10.34
CA GLU A 34 -13.10 -11.83 10.25
C GLU A 34 -12.51 -11.29 11.55
N PRO A 35 -11.64 -10.27 11.48
CA PRO A 35 -11.09 -9.68 10.25
C PRO A 35 -9.80 -10.35 9.79
N GLU A 36 -9.28 -11.30 10.55
CA GLU A 36 -7.91 -11.79 10.39
C GLU A 36 -7.72 -12.67 9.17
N PHE A 37 -8.73 -13.48 8.85
CA PHE A 37 -8.63 -14.48 7.79
C PHE A 37 -9.53 -14.21 6.60
N THR A 38 -10.11 -13.01 6.50
CA THR A 38 -10.83 -12.60 5.30
C THR A 38 -9.83 -12.24 4.19
N SER A 39 -10.20 -12.55 2.96
CA SER A 39 -9.36 -12.20 1.81
C SER A 39 -9.14 -10.69 1.72
N ARG A 40 -7.89 -10.28 1.58
CA ARG A 40 -7.55 -8.86 1.52
C ARG A 40 -6.17 -8.62 0.93
N ASN A 41 -5.99 -7.44 0.41
CA ASN A 41 -4.67 -6.90 0.09
C ASN A 41 -4.36 -5.82 1.11
N THR A 42 -3.18 -5.85 1.67
CA THR A 42 -2.74 -4.85 2.65
C THR A 42 -1.48 -4.16 2.11
N LEU A 43 -1.57 -2.84 2.01
CA LEU A 43 -0.41 -2.03 1.65
C LEU A 43 0.34 -1.67 2.92
N CYS A 44 1.61 -2.08 2.98
CA CYS A 44 2.47 -1.82 4.13
C CYS A 44 3.39 -0.66 3.79
N LEU A 45 3.30 0.42 4.57
CA LEU A 45 4.06 1.65 4.35
C LEU A 45 4.94 1.89 5.57
N LEU A 46 6.24 2.03 5.35
CA LEU A 46 7.20 2.29 6.42
C LEU A 46 7.85 3.65 6.20
N ASN A 47 7.72 4.52 7.17
CA ASN A 47 8.37 5.83 7.19
C ASN A 47 9.45 5.82 8.26
N THR A 48 10.71 5.74 7.83
CA THR A 48 11.87 5.78 8.75
C THR A 48 12.42 7.19 8.94
N GLY A 49 11.84 8.17 8.25
CA GLY A 49 12.27 9.56 8.35
C GLY A 49 11.77 10.26 9.60
N GLN A 50 12.16 11.50 9.75
CA GLN A 50 11.82 12.31 10.92
C GLN A 50 10.64 13.25 10.70
N ARG A 51 10.04 13.21 9.52
CA ARG A 51 8.85 13.99 9.18
C ARG A 51 7.71 13.07 8.79
N GLU A 52 6.49 13.49 9.05
CA GLU A 52 5.31 12.78 8.57
C GLU A 52 5.34 12.67 7.05
N ALA A 53 4.96 11.52 6.52
CA ALA A 53 4.80 11.32 5.08
C ALA A 53 3.32 11.42 4.72
N CYS A 54 3.01 12.27 3.75
CA CYS A 54 1.68 12.37 3.17
C CYS A 54 1.66 11.48 1.93
N VAL A 55 1.05 10.30 2.06
CA VAL A 55 1.04 9.29 1.01
C VAL A 55 -0.28 9.37 0.26
N GLN A 56 -0.20 9.29 -1.06
CA GLN A 56 -1.37 9.28 -1.93
C GLN A 56 -1.35 8.05 -2.81
N LEU A 57 -2.51 7.39 -2.93
CA LEU A 57 -2.69 6.23 -3.79
C LEU A 57 -3.59 6.58 -4.96
N MET A 58 -3.21 6.10 -6.16
CA MET A 58 -4.10 6.05 -7.31
C MET A 58 -4.34 4.59 -7.65
N ILE A 59 -5.58 4.22 -7.84
CA ILE A 59 -5.97 2.86 -8.24
C ILE A 59 -6.35 2.87 -9.71
N TYR A 60 -5.73 1.97 -10.48
CA TYR A 60 -5.94 1.82 -11.92
C TYR A 60 -6.68 0.52 -12.18
N TYR A 61 -7.72 0.58 -13.02
CA TYR A 61 -8.54 -0.58 -13.41
C TYR A 61 -8.42 -0.86 -14.91
N GLU A 62 -8.82 -2.05 -15.33
CA GLU A 62 -8.78 -2.41 -16.75
C GLU A 62 -9.80 -1.61 -17.57
N ASP A 63 -11.02 -1.47 -17.06
CA ASP A 63 -12.13 -0.95 -17.83
C ASP A 63 -12.76 0.31 -17.24
N ALA A 64 -12.05 0.97 -16.35
CA ALA A 64 -12.55 2.19 -15.71
C ALA A 64 -11.41 3.19 -15.55
N ALA A 65 -11.77 4.47 -15.44
CA ALA A 65 -10.80 5.53 -15.21
C ALA A 65 -10.13 5.33 -13.82
N PRO A 66 -8.87 5.77 -13.66
CA PRO A 66 -8.21 5.73 -12.38
C PRO A 66 -9.00 6.48 -11.31
N VAL A 67 -8.92 5.97 -10.08
CA VAL A 67 -9.62 6.56 -8.94
C VAL A 67 -8.58 6.95 -7.89
N GLY A 68 -8.76 8.12 -7.32
CA GLY A 68 -7.90 8.66 -6.28
C GLY A 68 -7.87 10.18 -6.32
N PRO A 69 -6.99 10.80 -5.54
CA PRO A 69 -6.06 10.13 -4.64
C PRO A 69 -6.74 9.68 -3.33
N TYR A 70 -6.32 8.52 -2.85
CA TYR A 70 -6.62 8.10 -1.48
C TYR A 70 -5.47 8.57 -0.61
N GLU A 71 -5.75 9.30 0.45
CA GLU A 71 -4.73 9.89 1.29
C GLU A 71 -4.50 9.05 2.54
N ILE A 72 -3.23 8.72 2.80
CA ILE A 72 -2.83 7.91 3.95
C ILE A 72 -1.64 8.59 4.61
N PRO A 73 -1.83 9.31 5.72
CA PRO A 73 -0.69 9.88 6.45
C PRO A 73 0.05 8.78 7.21
N VAL A 74 1.38 8.85 7.19
CA VAL A 74 2.23 7.94 7.95
C VAL A 74 3.14 8.79 8.83
N ALA A 75 2.94 8.74 10.12
CA ALA A 75 3.72 9.54 11.06
C ALA A 75 5.21 9.18 10.99
N ALA A 76 6.06 10.12 11.42
CA ALA A 76 7.50 9.90 11.43
C ALA A 76 7.85 8.66 12.24
N GLN A 77 8.77 7.86 11.71
CA GLN A 77 9.28 6.64 12.37
C GLN A 77 8.17 5.68 12.76
N ARG A 78 7.23 5.47 11.83
CA ARG A 78 6.09 4.56 12.03
C ARG A 78 5.85 3.71 10.81
N VAL A 79 5.19 2.58 11.02
CA VAL A 79 4.66 1.74 9.95
C VAL A 79 3.15 1.88 9.92
N LYS A 80 2.58 1.81 8.73
CA LYS A 80 1.14 1.82 8.53
C LYS A 80 0.75 0.65 7.64
N HIS A 81 -0.18 -0.18 8.10
CA HIS A 81 -0.75 -1.26 7.30
C HIS A 81 -2.16 -0.85 6.89
N GLN A 82 -2.34 -0.57 5.62
CA GLN A 82 -3.63 -0.13 5.08
C GLN A 82 -4.25 -1.23 4.24
N ARG A 83 -5.38 -1.76 4.68
CA ARG A 83 -6.16 -2.70 3.88
C ARG A 83 -6.78 -1.95 2.70
N ILE A 84 -6.52 -2.44 1.50
CA ILE A 84 -7.05 -1.81 0.28
C ILE A 84 -8.58 -1.89 0.28
N ASN A 85 -9.14 -3.00 0.75
CA ASN A 85 -10.59 -3.20 0.81
C ASN A 85 -11.31 -2.15 1.68
N ASP A 86 -10.61 -1.51 2.60
CA ASP A 86 -11.19 -0.54 3.52
C ASP A 86 -11.17 0.89 2.98
N LEU A 87 -10.60 1.12 1.82
CA LEU A 87 -10.55 2.44 1.20
C LEU A 87 -11.93 2.78 0.62
N ILE A 88 -12.51 3.89 1.06
CA ILE A 88 -13.85 4.30 0.64
C ILE A 88 -13.95 5.73 0.11
N ASP A 89 -12.95 6.56 0.35
CA ASP A 89 -12.95 7.96 -0.06
C ASP A 89 -11.70 8.24 -0.92
N PRO A 90 -11.88 8.60 -2.19
CA PRO A 90 -13.08 9.16 -2.85
C PRO A 90 -14.13 8.14 -3.29
N ALA A 91 -13.80 6.86 -3.37
CA ALA A 91 -14.74 5.83 -3.78
C ALA A 91 -14.30 4.48 -3.24
N ALA A 92 -15.26 3.57 -3.04
CA ALA A 92 -14.93 2.21 -2.63
C ALA A 92 -14.13 1.50 -3.73
N VAL A 93 -13.24 0.61 -3.33
CA VAL A 93 -12.45 -0.20 -4.25
C VAL A 93 -13.33 -1.27 -4.87
N PHE A 94 -13.21 -1.48 -6.19
CA PHE A 94 -13.97 -2.52 -6.87
C PHE A 94 -13.51 -3.89 -6.40
N LEU A 95 -14.47 -4.75 -6.03
CA LEU A 95 -14.20 -6.12 -5.65
C LEU A 95 -14.16 -7.01 -6.90
N ASP A 96 -13.47 -8.13 -6.81
CA ASP A 96 -13.38 -9.14 -7.89
C ASP A 96 -12.87 -8.53 -9.21
N THR A 97 -12.04 -7.49 -9.12
CA THR A 97 -11.53 -6.76 -10.28
C THR A 97 -10.03 -6.57 -10.12
N PRO A 98 -9.23 -6.91 -11.13
CA PRO A 98 -7.79 -6.63 -11.08
C PRO A 98 -7.54 -5.12 -11.04
N TYR A 99 -6.50 -4.71 -10.33
CA TYR A 99 -6.13 -3.31 -10.25
C TYR A 99 -4.61 -3.16 -10.15
N GLY A 100 -4.15 -1.96 -10.47
CA GLY A 100 -2.79 -1.54 -10.19
C GLY A 100 -2.80 -0.37 -9.22
N LEU A 101 -1.70 -0.17 -8.52
CA LEU A 101 -1.53 0.93 -7.58
C LEU A 101 -0.34 1.78 -7.96
N VAL A 102 -0.52 3.09 -7.86
CA VAL A 102 0.60 4.03 -7.84
C VAL A 102 0.59 4.71 -6.48
N VAL A 103 1.68 4.57 -5.75
CA VAL A 103 1.88 5.15 -4.43
C VAL A 103 2.84 6.32 -4.56
N SER A 104 2.41 7.50 -4.16
CA SER A 104 3.23 8.71 -4.19
C SER A 104 3.31 9.30 -2.78
N SER A 105 4.46 9.86 -2.43
CA SER A 105 4.67 10.42 -1.09
C SER A 105 5.56 11.67 -1.19
N ASP A 106 5.35 12.61 -0.29
CA ASP A 106 6.20 13.80 -0.19
C ASP A 106 7.53 13.49 0.51
N GLU A 107 7.59 12.40 1.29
CA GLU A 107 8.81 11.94 1.96
C GLU A 107 9.12 10.52 1.48
N PRO A 108 10.42 10.13 1.41
CA PRO A 108 10.76 8.75 1.06
C PRO A 108 10.14 7.75 2.03
N ILE A 109 9.59 6.70 1.49
CA ILE A 109 8.99 5.60 2.27
C ILE A 109 9.34 4.28 1.61
N ILE A 110 9.11 3.19 2.34
CA ILE A 110 9.18 1.83 1.80
C ILE A 110 7.74 1.31 1.70
N ALA A 111 7.41 0.72 0.54
CA ALA A 111 6.07 0.19 0.30
C ALA A 111 6.14 -1.26 -0.16
N GLN A 112 5.25 -2.08 0.39
CA GLN A 112 5.08 -3.47 -0.01
C GLN A 112 3.59 -3.80 0.01
N LEU A 113 3.17 -4.72 -0.85
CA LEU A 113 1.80 -5.19 -0.90
C LEU A 113 1.74 -6.63 -0.41
N TYR A 114 0.91 -6.86 0.60
CA TYR A 114 0.69 -8.16 1.22
C TYR A 114 -0.67 -8.67 0.77
N TYR A 115 -0.71 -9.93 0.35
CA TYR A 115 -1.92 -10.53 -0.19
C TYR A 115 -2.34 -11.73 0.66
N LEU A 116 -3.59 -11.74 1.10
CA LEU A 116 -4.21 -12.85 1.82
C LEU A 116 -5.45 -13.28 1.06
N ASP A 117 -5.52 -14.57 0.70
CA ASP A 117 -6.65 -15.13 -0.03
C ASP A 117 -7.17 -16.37 0.70
N SER A 118 -8.44 -16.33 1.12
CA SER A 118 -9.09 -17.43 1.80
C SER A 118 -10.35 -17.92 1.06
N ARG A 119 -10.47 -17.61 -0.25
CA ARG A 119 -11.69 -17.89 -1.01
C ARG A 119 -12.04 -19.36 -1.09
N ASN A 120 -11.05 -20.23 -1.09
CA ASN A 120 -11.26 -21.66 -1.34
C ASN A 120 -11.18 -22.52 -0.09
N GLY A 121 -11.39 -21.95 1.08
CA GLY A 121 -11.28 -22.67 2.34
C GLY A 121 -9.84 -22.90 2.78
N HIS A 122 -8.88 -22.42 2.04
CA HIS A 122 -7.46 -22.48 2.36
C HIS A 122 -6.90 -21.09 2.49
N LEU A 123 -5.97 -20.91 3.43
CA LEU A 123 -5.31 -19.65 3.64
C LEU A 123 -4.09 -19.58 2.72
N ALA A 124 -4.08 -18.63 1.79
CA ALA A 124 -2.95 -18.37 0.92
C ALA A 124 -2.42 -16.96 1.20
N VAL A 125 -1.12 -16.88 1.42
CA VAL A 125 -0.45 -15.61 1.77
C VAL A 125 0.73 -15.42 0.83
N SER A 126 0.85 -14.22 0.25
CA SER A 126 2.00 -13.88 -0.59
C SER A 126 2.34 -12.40 -0.43
N HIS A 127 3.61 -12.09 -0.70
CA HIS A 127 4.10 -10.73 -0.74
C HIS A 127 4.36 -10.35 -2.19
N ILE A 128 3.94 -9.15 -2.56
CA ILE A 128 4.12 -8.61 -3.90
C ILE A 128 5.09 -7.44 -3.79
N ASN A 129 6.23 -7.55 -4.47
CA ASN A 129 7.21 -6.47 -4.50
C ASN A 129 6.84 -5.46 -5.58
N PRO A 130 7.08 -4.17 -5.33
CA PRO A 130 6.80 -3.15 -6.34
C PRO A 130 7.75 -3.28 -7.53
N ALA A 131 7.30 -2.79 -8.68
CA ALA A 131 8.14 -2.72 -9.87
C ALA A 131 9.25 -1.69 -9.67
N PRO A 132 10.43 -1.91 -10.27
CA PRO A 132 11.49 -0.91 -10.25
C PRO A 132 11.03 0.39 -10.93
N MET A 133 11.52 1.50 -10.41
CA MET A 133 11.17 2.83 -10.94
C MET A 133 12.32 3.42 -11.72
#